data_562b2d1350c53cc3b1ddc2714ba1096c
#
_entry.id   562b2d1350c53cc3b1ddc2714ba1096c
#
_cell.length_a   1.000
_cell.length_b   1.000
_cell.length_c   1.000
_cell.angle_alpha   90.00
_cell.angle_beta   90.00
_cell.angle_gamma   90.00
#
_symmetry.space_group_name_H-M   'P 1'
#
loop_
_entity.id
_entity.type
_entity.pdbx_description
1 polymer ?
#
loop_
_entity_poly.entity_id
_entity_poly.type
_entity_poly.pdbx_seq_one_letter_code
_entity_poly.pdbx_strand_id
1 'polypeptide(L)'
;MILILLKRLFGKAGCRRTSKKSLLQRNSFIIHAKGTSMARAHAEDLPWTAQNSPKGKYSLARRSLSMAAGGQKDIGTWGGGHPFDLEIHRIPPGKINFPQHEHSAQWEAYYILSGSGQVRGPKGKEAIKAGDYLVFPPGEAHQLINNGSEDLTYLVIADQPQADVIYYPDSGKWLVKPQRKCFEMNEADYFKGEE
;
A
#
# COMPACT_ATOMS: atom_id res chain seq x y z
N MET A 1 7.26 37.92 27.38
CA MET A 1 6.24 38.91 27.73
C MET A 1 5.42 39.22 26.46
N ILE A 2 4.60 38.27 26.05
CA ILE A 2 3.45 38.39 25.09
C ILE A 2 2.71 37.06 25.23
N LEU A 3 1.92 36.94 26.29
CA LEU A 3 0.94 35.82 26.43
C LEU A 3 -0.16 36.23 27.42
N ILE A 4 -0.75 37.41 27.25
CA ILE A 4 -1.97 37.83 27.94
C ILE A 4 -2.66 38.85 26.99
N LEU A 5 -3.51 38.40 26.12
CA LEU A 5 -4.66 39.16 25.59
C LEU A 5 -5.39 38.30 24.53
N LEU A 6 -6.36 37.51 24.99
CA LEU A 6 -7.49 37.01 24.19
C LEU A 6 -8.41 36.14 25.06
N LYS A 7 -8.86 36.78 26.15
CA LYS A 7 -10.05 36.29 26.89
C LYS A 7 -10.99 37.47 27.06
N ARG A 8 -11.81 37.74 26.10
CA ARG A 8 -13.12 38.48 26.24
C ARG A 8 -13.66 38.65 24.82
N LEU A 9 -14.63 37.82 24.51
CA LEU A 9 -15.76 38.08 23.60
C LEU A 9 -16.27 36.71 23.13
N PHE A 10 -17.26 36.24 23.84
CA PHE A 10 -18.47 35.64 23.30
C PHE A 10 -19.27 35.03 24.45
N GLY A 11 -20.41 35.63 24.64
CA GLY A 11 -21.34 35.36 25.72
C GLY A 11 -22.05 34.03 25.60
N LYS A 12 -22.65 33.67 26.69
CA LYS A 12 -23.53 32.53 26.96
C LYS A 12 -24.70 32.47 25.99
N ALA A 13 -24.88 31.32 25.31
CA ALA A 13 -26.22 30.89 24.90
C ALA A 13 -26.32 29.38 25.14
N GLY A 14 -27.15 29.00 26.04
CA GLY A 14 -27.49 27.61 26.31
C GLY A 14 -28.46 27.07 25.27
N CYS A 15 -28.30 25.80 24.89
CA CYS A 15 -29.41 24.99 24.37
C CYS A 15 -29.11 23.49 24.47
N ARG A 16 -30.01 22.83 25.19
CA ARG A 16 -30.56 21.45 25.07
C ARG A 16 -29.71 20.30 24.63
N ARG A 17 -29.55 19.36 25.58
CA ARG A 17 -29.18 17.97 25.37
C ARG A 17 -30.11 17.28 24.37
N THR A 18 -29.56 16.74 23.31
CA THR A 18 -30.10 15.56 22.63
C THR A 18 -28.98 14.50 22.52
N SER A 19 -29.26 13.38 23.17
CA SER A 19 -28.36 12.21 23.16
C SER A 19 -28.32 11.59 21.77
N LYS A 20 -27.21 11.66 21.10
CA LYS A 20 -26.84 10.72 20.03
C LYS A 20 -25.53 10.05 20.44
N LYS A 21 -25.64 8.75 20.75
CA LYS A 21 -24.48 7.86 20.89
C LYS A 21 -23.76 7.83 19.53
N SER A 22 -22.73 8.64 19.37
CA SER A 22 -21.78 8.48 18.29
C SER A 22 -20.77 7.41 18.70
N LEU A 23 -20.74 6.32 17.94
CA LEU A 23 -19.66 5.34 17.99
C LEU A 23 -18.35 6.10 17.68
N LEU A 24 -17.61 6.43 18.72
CA LEU A 24 -16.22 6.88 18.58
C LEU A 24 -15.39 5.65 18.17
N GLN A 25 -15.15 5.53 16.86
CA GLN A 25 -14.02 4.76 16.37
C GLN A 25 -12.75 5.35 17.03
N ARG A 26 -12.22 4.64 18.00
CA ARG A 26 -10.91 4.95 18.58
C ARG A 26 -9.86 4.63 17.52
N ASN A 27 -9.50 5.62 16.72
CA ASN A 27 -8.25 5.61 15.99
C ASN A 27 -7.13 5.67 17.05
N SER A 28 -6.59 4.52 17.39
CA SER A 28 -5.39 4.42 18.20
C SER A 28 -4.21 4.93 17.36
N PHE A 29 -3.99 6.24 17.36
CA PHE A 29 -2.70 6.77 16.97
C PHE A 29 -1.70 6.37 18.06
N ILE A 30 -0.93 5.33 17.81
CA ILE A 30 0.23 5.01 18.63
C ILE A 30 1.29 6.08 18.34
N ILE A 31 1.29 7.13 19.17
CA ILE A 31 2.41 8.07 19.21
C ILE A 31 3.56 7.28 19.85
N HIS A 32 4.53 6.84 19.05
CA HIS A 32 5.77 6.28 19.56
C HIS A 32 6.53 7.40 20.29
N ALA A 33 6.42 7.42 21.62
CA ALA A 33 7.37 8.14 22.45
C ALA A 33 8.78 7.60 22.12
N LYS A 34 9.77 8.49 22.00
CA LYS A 34 11.19 8.15 21.79
C LYS A 34 11.72 7.35 23.00
N GLY A 35 11.44 6.07 23.03
CA GLY A 35 11.97 5.10 23.97
C GLY A 35 12.32 3.86 23.14
N THR A 36 13.44 3.25 23.43
CA THR A 36 14.04 2.08 22.76
C THR A 36 13.23 0.79 22.93
N SER A 37 11.96 0.77 22.56
CA SER A 37 11.19 -0.47 22.55
C SER A 37 11.15 -1.02 21.11
N MET A 38 11.42 -2.31 20.98
CA MET A 38 11.28 -3.04 19.73
C MET A 38 9.83 -2.95 19.23
N ALA A 39 9.62 -2.43 18.03
CA ALA A 39 8.32 -2.49 17.37
C ALA A 39 8.01 -3.94 16.98
N ARG A 40 6.78 -4.41 17.24
CA ARG A 40 6.36 -5.79 16.97
C ARG A 40 4.93 -5.81 16.42
N ALA A 41 4.71 -6.64 15.40
CA ALA A 41 3.40 -7.04 14.93
C ALA A 41 3.35 -8.57 14.82
N HIS A 42 2.18 -9.17 15.09
CA HIS A 42 1.94 -10.59 14.89
C HIS A 42 0.87 -10.74 13.80
N ALA A 43 1.16 -11.52 12.77
CA ALA A 43 0.32 -11.61 11.58
C ALA A 43 -1.13 -12.04 11.88
N GLU A 44 -1.30 -13.01 12.79
CA GLU A 44 -2.64 -13.54 13.12
C GLU A 44 -3.50 -12.56 13.93
N ASP A 45 -2.89 -11.56 14.59
CA ASP A 45 -3.60 -10.51 15.30
C ASP A 45 -4.15 -9.43 14.36
N LEU A 46 -3.75 -9.45 13.09
CA LEU A 46 -4.14 -8.44 12.10
C LEU A 46 -5.33 -8.92 11.26
N PRO A 47 -6.35 -8.07 11.07
CA PRO A 47 -7.45 -8.39 10.18
C PRO A 47 -6.99 -8.41 8.72
N TRP A 48 -7.59 -9.29 7.93
CA TRP A 48 -7.45 -9.24 6.48
C TRP A 48 -8.21 -8.04 5.91
N THR A 49 -7.52 -7.21 5.16
CA THR A 49 -8.12 -6.09 4.41
C THR A 49 -8.27 -6.48 2.96
N ALA A 50 -9.51 -6.62 2.49
CA ALA A 50 -9.79 -6.99 1.11
C ALA A 50 -9.63 -5.79 0.16
N GLN A 51 -9.13 -6.05 -1.05
CA GLN A 51 -9.05 -5.12 -2.16
C GLN A 51 -9.57 -5.81 -3.42
N ASN A 52 -10.62 -5.25 -4.01
CA ASN A 52 -11.28 -5.82 -5.18
C ASN A 52 -11.45 -4.77 -6.27
N SER A 53 -11.24 -5.15 -7.53
CA SER A 53 -11.65 -4.31 -8.65
C SER A 53 -13.17 -4.36 -8.84
N PRO A 54 -13.80 -3.33 -9.45
CA PRO A 54 -15.25 -3.25 -9.59
C PRO A 54 -15.88 -4.47 -10.30
N LYS A 55 -15.16 -5.06 -11.25
CA LYS A 55 -15.61 -6.27 -11.99
C LYS A 55 -15.05 -7.58 -11.41
N GLY A 56 -14.36 -7.54 -10.26
CA GLY A 56 -13.86 -8.71 -9.54
C GLY A 56 -12.74 -9.49 -10.25
N LYS A 57 -12.10 -8.97 -11.29
CA LYS A 57 -10.95 -9.58 -11.96
C LYS A 57 -9.73 -9.59 -11.03
N TYR A 58 -9.44 -8.45 -10.42
CA TYR A 58 -8.38 -8.29 -9.44
C TYR A 58 -8.97 -8.38 -8.05
N SER A 59 -8.43 -9.28 -7.26
CA SER A 59 -8.91 -9.52 -5.89
C SER A 59 -7.80 -10.11 -5.04
N LEU A 60 -7.55 -9.47 -3.91
CA LEU A 60 -6.65 -9.99 -2.88
C LEU A 60 -7.10 -9.51 -1.50
N ALA A 61 -6.63 -10.17 -0.47
CA ALA A 61 -6.65 -9.69 0.90
C ALA A 61 -5.22 -9.52 1.40
N ARG A 62 -4.99 -8.57 2.31
CA ARG A 62 -3.65 -8.29 2.85
C ARG A 62 -3.66 -8.02 4.33
N ARG A 63 -2.52 -8.30 4.98
CA ARG A 63 -2.16 -7.92 6.34
C ARG A 63 -0.86 -7.11 6.27
N SER A 64 -0.88 -5.85 6.70
CA SER A 64 0.26 -4.93 6.62
C SER A 64 1.04 -4.96 7.93
N LEU A 65 2.10 -5.77 7.98
CA LEU A 65 2.94 -5.98 9.17
C LEU A 65 3.76 -4.72 9.50
N SER A 66 4.36 -4.08 8.49
CA SER A 66 5.14 -2.87 8.67
C SER A 66 4.30 -1.72 9.21
N MET A 67 3.08 -1.52 8.71
CA MET A 67 2.16 -0.51 9.25
C MET A 67 1.73 -0.80 10.68
N ALA A 68 1.43 -2.07 11.02
CA ALA A 68 1.10 -2.46 12.37
C ALA A 68 2.27 -2.28 13.36
N ALA A 69 3.50 -2.34 12.86
CA ALA A 69 4.71 -2.06 13.61
C ALA A 69 5.12 -0.57 13.60
N GLY A 70 4.24 0.35 13.19
CA GLY A 70 4.47 1.79 13.22
C GLY A 70 4.99 2.41 11.93
N GLY A 71 5.07 1.64 10.84
CA GLY A 71 5.39 2.15 9.51
C GLY A 71 4.25 3.00 8.92
N GLN A 72 4.54 3.68 7.83
CA GLN A 72 3.59 4.50 7.08
C GLN A 72 3.55 4.03 5.62
N LYS A 73 2.37 3.95 5.05
CA LYS A 73 2.20 3.48 3.67
C LYS A 73 2.87 4.40 2.66
N ASP A 74 3.72 3.82 1.81
CA ASP A 74 4.50 4.54 0.77
C ASP A 74 5.41 5.65 1.33
N ILE A 75 5.79 5.57 2.60
CA ILE A 75 6.69 6.54 3.26
C ILE A 75 7.87 5.77 3.85
N GLY A 76 9.05 6.05 3.33
CA GLY A 76 10.31 5.50 3.81
C GLY A 76 10.93 6.31 4.95
N THR A 77 12.18 6.00 5.27
CA THR A 77 12.93 6.70 6.32
C THR A 77 13.06 8.21 6.10
N TRP A 78 13.02 8.64 4.87
CA TRP A 78 13.02 10.04 4.44
C TRP A 78 11.80 10.83 4.95
N GLY A 79 10.68 10.16 5.22
CA GLY A 79 9.44 10.76 5.76
C GLY A 79 9.07 10.24 7.14
N GLY A 80 9.98 9.53 7.83
CA GLY A 80 9.76 8.98 9.17
C GLY A 80 9.07 7.63 9.20
N GLY A 81 8.92 6.96 8.04
CA GLY A 81 8.44 5.59 7.94
C GLY A 81 9.56 4.55 8.04
N HIS A 82 9.26 3.32 7.63
CA HIS A 82 10.23 2.22 7.59
C HIS A 82 11.01 2.21 6.25
N PRO A 83 12.21 1.58 6.18
CA PRO A 83 12.95 1.48 4.93
C PRO A 83 12.28 0.56 3.91
N PHE A 84 11.37 -0.30 4.34
CA PHE A 84 10.62 -1.23 3.51
C PHE A 84 9.20 -1.46 4.05
N ASP A 85 8.28 -1.80 3.17
CA ASP A 85 7.00 -2.40 3.52
C ASP A 85 7.13 -3.92 3.63
N LEU A 86 6.42 -4.50 4.61
CA LEU A 86 6.26 -5.93 4.77
C LEU A 86 4.77 -6.25 4.89
N GLU A 87 4.25 -7.00 3.94
CA GLU A 87 2.83 -7.38 3.89
C GLU A 87 2.68 -8.88 3.59
N ILE A 88 1.63 -9.50 4.12
CA ILE A 88 1.18 -10.81 3.66
C ILE A 88 -0.02 -10.60 2.77
N HIS A 89 0.04 -11.11 1.55
CA HIS A 89 -1.03 -11.07 0.57
C HIS A 89 -1.61 -12.46 0.34
N ARG A 90 -2.91 -12.51 0.04
CA ARG A 90 -3.63 -13.73 -0.29
C ARG A 90 -4.53 -13.47 -1.49
N ILE A 91 -4.33 -14.26 -2.57
CA ILE A 91 -5.12 -14.19 -3.80
C ILE A 91 -6.04 -15.40 -3.83
N PRO A 92 -7.38 -15.24 -3.88
CA PRO A 92 -8.31 -16.34 -4.00
C PRO A 92 -8.18 -17.09 -5.34
N PRO A 93 -8.65 -18.34 -5.44
CA PRO A 93 -8.68 -19.11 -6.69
C PRO A 93 -9.31 -18.36 -7.85
N GLY A 94 -8.70 -18.44 -9.05
CA GLY A 94 -9.15 -17.78 -10.26
C GLY A 94 -8.98 -16.26 -10.29
N LYS A 95 -8.30 -15.66 -9.30
CA LYS A 95 -8.09 -14.20 -9.20
C LYS A 95 -6.65 -13.81 -9.51
N ILE A 96 -6.47 -12.52 -9.72
CA ILE A 96 -5.21 -11.87 -10.04
C ILE A 96 -4.97 -10.81 -8.96
N ASN A 97 -3.71 -10.61 -8.53
CA ASN A 97 -3.39 -9.61 -7.49
C ASN A 97 -3.70 -8.18 -7.96
N PHE A 98 -2.95 -7.68 -8.91
CA PHE A 98 -3.02 -6.33 -9.46
C PHE A 98 -2.95 -6.35 -10.99
N PRO A 99 -3.27 -5.25 -11.70
CA PRO A 99 -2.83 -5.07 -13.08
C PRO A 99 -1.34 -5.33 -13.22
N GLN A 100 -0.87 -5.85 -14.35
CA GLN A 100 0.57 -5.95 -14.61
C GLN A 100 1.17 -4.55 -14.50
N HIS A 101 2.27 -4.42 -13.77
CA HIS A 101 2.89 -3.15 -13.50
C HIS A 101 4.39 -3.30 -13.28
N GLU A 102 5.10 -2.21 -13.50
CA GLU A 102 6.51 -2.06 -13.16
C GLU A 102 6.71 -0.77 -12.38
N HIS A 103 7.72 -0.77 -11.54
CA HIS A 103 8.15 0.37 -10.74
C HIS A 103 9.36 1.04 -11.37
N SER A 104 9.43 2.37 -11.38
CA SER A 104 10.62 3.09 -11.89
C SER A 104 11.79 3.10 -10.90
N ALA A 105 11.52 2.98 -9.60
CA ALA A 105 12.53 3.09 -8.55
C ALA A 105 12.40 2.04 -7.46
N GLN A 106 11.20 1.53 -7.17
CA GLN A 106 10.95 0.57 -6.09
C GLN A 106 11.37 -0.84 -6.50
N TRP A 107 12.07 -1.53 -5.59
CA TRP A 107 12.28 -2.98 -5.65
C TRP A 107 11.16 -3.69 -4.92
N GLU A 108 10.66 -4.78 -5.50
CA GLU A 108 9.75 -5.69 -4.83
C GLU A 108 10.32 -7.11 -4.80
N ALA A 109 10.08 -7.81 -3.71
CA ALA A 109 10.40 -9.22 -3.57
C ALA A 109 9.21 -9.97 -2.97
N TYR A 110 8.91 -11.13 -3.52
CA TYR A 110 7.82 -11.99 -3.06
C TYR A 110 8.36 -13.35 -2.66
N TYR A 111 7.89 -13.87 -1.53
CA TYR A 111 8.15 -15.23 -1.10
C TYR A 111 6.82 -15.98 -0.97
N ILE A 112 6.66 -17.05 -1.72
CA ILE A 112 5.41 -17.82 -1.73
C ILE A 112 5.34 -18.67 -0.48
N LEU A 113 4.36 -18.39 0.39
CA LEU A 113 4.15 -19.07 1.65
C LEU A 113 3.33 -20.35 1.49
N SER A 114 2.27 -20.31 0.66
CA SER A 114 1.39 -21.45 0.40
C SER A 114 0.65 -21.30 -0.91
N GLY A 115 0.13 -22.42 -1.42
CA GLY A 115 -0.58 -22.48 -2.70
C GLY A 115 0.37 -22.52 -3.89
N SER A 116 -0.21 -22.40 -5.08
CA SER A 116 0.49 -22.34 -6.36
C SER A 116 -0.22 -21.40 -7.32
N GLY A 117 0.46 -20.94 -8.35
CA GLY A 117 -0.09 -20.02 -9.33
C GLY A 117 0.87 -19.76 -10.48
N GLN A 118 0.79 -18.58 -11.04
CA GLN A 118 1.69 -18.12 -12.09
C GLN A 118 2.15 -16.69 -11.78
N VAL A 119 3.40 -16.40 -12.11
CA VAL A 119 3.91 -15.03 -12.28
C VAL A 119 3.90 -14.71 -13.78
N ARG A 120 3.38 -13.54 -14.14
CA ARG A 120 3.48 -12.97 -15.48
C ARG A 120 4.56 -11.90 -15.43
N GLY A 121 5.66 -12.14 -16.11
CA GLY A 121 6.79 -11.22 -16.30
C GLY A 121 6.95 -10.79 -17.76
N PRO A 122 8.07 -10.13 -18.11
CA PRO A 122 8.35 -9.68 -19.47
C PRO A 122 8.47 -10.84 -20.50
N LYS A 123 8.90 -12.02 -20.05
CA LYS A 123 9.09 -13.22 -20.89
C LYS A 123 7.85 -14.11 -20.98
N GLY A 124 6.74 -13.71 -20.37
CA GLY A 124 5.49 -14.49 -20.36
C GLY A 124 5.11 -14.94 -18.95
N LYS A 125 4.44 -16.11 -18.87
CA LYS A 125 3.94 -16.67 -17.62
C LYS A 125 4.77 -17.87 -17.21
N GLU A 126 5.17 -17.90 -15.95
CA GLU A 126 5.91 -19.00 -15.32
C GLU A 126 5.13 -19.53 -14.12
N ALA A 127 5.16 -20.85 -13.89
CA ALA A 127 4.51 -21.47 -12.73
C ALA A 127 5.29 -21.12 -11.45
N ILE A 128 4.56 -20.87 -10.36
CA ILE A 128 5.10 -20.61 -9.04
C ILE A 128 4.37 -21.45 -7.99
N LYS A 129 5.07 -21.77 -6.90
CA LYS A 129 4.56 -22.59 -5.79
C LYS A 129 5.20 -22.19 -4.46
N ALA A 130 4.67 -22.71 -3.37
CA ALA A 130 5.24 -22.53 -2.04
C ALA A 130 6.75 -22.82 -2.02
N GLY A 131 7.53 -21.91 -1.40
CA GLY A 131 8.98 -21.93 -1.34
C GLY A 131 9.70 -21.10 -2.42
N ASP A 132 8.99 -20.66 -3.48
CA ASP A 132 9.60 -19.83 -4.51
C ASP A 132 9.84 -18.41 -3.98
N TYR A 133 10.98 -17.83 -4.38
CA TYR A 133 11.36 -16.46 -4.14
C TYR A 133 11.49 -15.70 -5.46
N LEU A 134 10.77 -14.62 -5.60
CA LEU A 134 10.72 -13.78 -6.80
C LEU A 134 11.27 -12.40 -6.46
N VAL A 135 12.05 -11.80 -7.34
CA VAL A 135 12.57 -10.43 -7.20
C VAL A 135 12.27 -9.65 -8.45
N PHE A 136 11.73 -8.47 -8.27
CA PHE A 136 11.37 -7.55 -9.35
C PHE A 136 12.14 -6.23 -9.18
N PRO A 137 13.23 -6.06 -9.92
CA PRO A 137 13.96 -4.78 -9.94
C PRO A 137 13.12 -3.70 -10.65
N PRO A 138 13.46 -2.42 -10.47
CA PRO A 138 12.88 -1.34 -11.26
C PRO A 138 12.91 -1.63 -12.76
N GLY A 139 11.81 -1.33 -13.45
CA GLY A 139 11.60 -1.59 -14.88
C GLY A 139 11.18 -3.02 -15.22
N GLU A 140 11.01 -3.91 -14.24
CA GLU A 140 10.52 -5.27 -14.51
C GLU A 140 9.03 -5.41 -14.24
N ALA A 141 8.24 -5.47 -15.33
CA ALA A 141 6.79 -5.60 -15.25
C ALA A 141 6.39 -6.99 -14.73
N HIS A 142 5.51 -7.03 -13.73
CA HIS A 142 5.08 -8.27 -13.08
C HIS A 142 3.63 -8.28 -12.63
N GLN A 143 3.10 -9.50 -12.41
CA GLN A 143 1.73 -9.75 -11.96
C GLN A 143 1.64 -11.18 -11.44
N LEU A 144 0.91 -11.41 -10.34
CA LEU A 144 0.60 -12.76 -9.88
C LEU A 144 -0.82 -13.17 -10.23
N ILE A 145 -0.96 -14.42 -10.67
CA ILE A 145 -2.22 -15.03 -11.09
C ILE A 145 -2.41 -16.30 -10.28
N ASN A 146 -3.48 -16.40 -9.53
CA ASN A 146 -3.87 -17.64 -8.90
C ASN A 146 -4.75 -18.46 -9.87
N ASN A 147 -4.15 -19.40 -10.56
CA ASN A 147 -4.83 -20.38 -11.41
C ASN A 147 -4.99 -21.75 -10.73
N GLY A 148 -4.67 -21.84 -9.43
CA GLY A 148 -4.87 -23.02 -8.60
C GLY A 148 -6.27 -23.09 -7.99
N SER A 149 -6.49 -24.11 -7.16
CA SER A 149 -7.77 -24.37 -6.45
C SER A 149 -7.82 -23.85 -5.03
N GLU A 150 -6.67 -23.41 -4.48
CA GLU A 150 -6.52 -22.87 -3.12
C GLU A 150 -5.99 -21.45 -3.15
N ASP A 151 -6.05 -20.76 -2.03
CA ASP A 151 -5.48 -19.42 -1.90
C ASP A 151 -3.96 -19.44 -2.17
N LEU A 152 -3.50 -18.55 -3.03
CA LEU A 152 -2.07 -18.25 -3.20
C LEU A 152 -1.66 -17.18 -2.21
N THR A 153 -0.91 -17.59 -1.17
CA THR A 153 -0.45 -16.69 -0.10
C THR A 153 1.05 -16.42 -0.24
N TYR A 154 1.44 -15.15 -0.14
CA TYR A 154 2.83 -14.74 -0.29
C TYR A 154 3.18 -13.55 0.58
N LEU A 155 4.44 -13.46 0.96
CA LEU A 155 5.03 -12.33 1.63
C LEU A 155 5.49 -11.31 0.58
N VAL A 156 5.19 -10.04 0.78
CA VAL A 156 5.69 -8.92 -0.02
C VAL A 156 6.70 -8.15 0.82
N ILE A 157 7.85 -7.88 0.23
CA ILE A 157 8.87 -6.96 0.75
C ILE A 157 9.10 -5.95 -0.35
N ALA A 158 8.88 -4.67 -0.05
CA ALA A 158 9.06 -3.56 -0.98
C ALA A 158 9.87 -2.46 -0.29
N ASP A 159 10.92 -1.95 -0.92
CA ASP A 159 11.62 -0.79 -0.40
C ASP A 159 10.76 0.49 -0.54
N GLN A 160 11.19 1.59 0.07
CA GLN A 160 10.43 2.83 0.11
C GLN A 160 11.25 4.00 -0.45
N PRO A 161 11.43 4.08 -1.78
CA PRO A 161 12.08 5.23 -2.41
C PRO A 161 11.27 6.51 -2.17
N GLN A 162 11.93 7.67 -2.19
CA GLN A 162 11.29 8.97 -1.96
C GLN A 162 10.24 9.31 -3.03
N ALA A 163 10.47 8.85 -4.24
CA ALA A 163 9.53 8.97 -5.35
C ALA A 163 9.58 7.68 -6.17
N ASP A 164 8.45 7.31 -6.73
CA ASP A 164 8.33 6.17 -7.62
C ASP A 164 7.21 6.42 -8.62
N VAL A 165 7.38 5.92 -9.83
CA VAL A 165 6.37 5.97 -10.87
C VAL A 165 6.07 4.54 -11.30
N ILE A 166 4.81 4.14 -11.20
CA ILE A 166 4.36 2.82 -11.60
C ILE A 166 3.75 2.92 -12.99
N TYR A 167 4.26 2.13 -13.92
CA TYR A 167 3.68 1.99 -15.25
C TYR A 167 2.85 0.72 -15.36
N TYR A 168 1.71 0.79 -16.05
CA TYR A 168 0.79 -0.30 -16.31
C TYR A 168 0.76 -0.64 -17.80
N PRO A 169 1.60 -1.58 -18.29
CA PRO A 169 1.76 -1.81 -19.73
C PRO A 169 0.48 -2.24 -20.45
N ASP A 170 -0.43 -2.95 -19.79
CA ASP A 170 -1.69 -3.37 -20.40
C ASP A 170 -2.67 -2.20 -20.68
N SER A 171 -2.53 -1.06 -20.02
CA SER A 171 -3.47 0.07 -20.13
C SER A 171 -2.81 1.41 -20.44
N GLY A 172 -1.47 1.47 -20.50
CA GLY A 172 -0.72 2.71 -20.74
C GLY A 172 -0.84 3.76 -19.63
N LYS A 173 -1.37 3.41 -18.47
CA LYS A 173 -1.53 4.34 -17.35
C LYS A 173 -0.28 4.40 -16.49
N TRP A 174 -0.18 5.50 -15.76
CA TRP A 174 0.89 5.77 -14.81
C TRP A 174 0.32 6.10 -13.44
N LEU A 175 0.98 5.70 -12.37
CA LEU A 175 0.65 6.08 -11.00
C LEU A 175 1.90 6.66 -10.34
N VAL A 176 1.79 7.85 -9.79
CA VAL A 176 2.89 8.56 -9.12
C VAL A 176 2.78 8.40 -7.61
N LYS A 177 3.87 7.98 -6.95
CA LYS A 177 4.01 7.92 -5.49
C LYS A 177 4.89 9.05 -4.97
N PRO A 178 4.69 9.53 -3.76
CA PRO A 178 3.72 9.05 -2.76
C PRO A 178 2.30 9.60 -2.93
N GLN A 179 2.04 10.48 -3.92
CA GLN A 179 0.74 11.15 -4.12
C GLN A 179 -0.39 10.19 -4.48
N ARG A 180 -0.07 8.97 -4.97
CA ARG A 180 -1.03 7.92 -5.39
C ARG A 180 -2.06 8.42 -6.41
N LYS A 181 -1.61 9.27 -7.34
CA LYS A 181 -2.42 9.76 -8.44
C LYS A 181 -2.15 8.97 -9.71
N CYS A 182 -3.21 8.57 -10.39
CA CYS A 182 -3.15 7.82 -11.64
C CYS A 182 -3.42 8.75 -12.82
N PHE A 183 -2.62 8.60 -13.89
CA PHE A 183 -2.66 9.47 -15.07
C PHE A 183 -2.68 8.64 -16.35
N GLU A 184 -3.29 9.19 -17.38
CA GLU A 184 -3.01 8.89 -18.78
C GLU A 184 -2.11 10.00 -19.29
N MET A 185 -0.86 9.68 -19.66
CA MET A 185 0.13 10.68 -20.05
C MET A 185 0.24 10.73 -21.56
N ASN A 186 0.32 11.97 -22.09
CA ASN A 186 0.64 12.25 -23.47
C ASN A 186 1.99 12.95 -23.54
N GLU A 187 2.79 12.64 -24.55
CA GLU A 187 4.01 13.38 -24.82
C GLU A 187 3.68 14.84 -25.16
N ALA A 188 4.50 15.73 -24.68
CA ALA A 188 4.40 17.15 -24.98
C ALA A 188 5.80 17.69 -25.33
N ASP A 189 5.83 18.72 -26.17
CA ASP A 189 7.05 19.48 -26.37
C ASP A 189 7.50 20.12 -25.05
N TYR A 190 8.82 20.15 -24.81
CA TYR A 190 9.39 20.60 -23.53
C TYR A 190 9.00 22.05 -23.20
N PHE A 191 8.94 22.93 -24.22
CA PHE A 191 8.59 24.32 -24.05
C PHE A 191 7.10 24.63 -24.23
N LYS A 192 6.27 23.66 -24.50
CA LYS A 192 4.84 23.86 -24.73
C LYS A 192 4.17 24.50 -23.53
N GLY A 193 3.74 25.76 -23.69
CA GLY A 193 3.03 26.51 -22.65
C GLY A 193 3.92 27.25 -21.65
N GLU A 194 5.25 27.26 -21.89
CA GLU A 194 6.22 28.00 -21.07
C GLU A 194 6.65 29.34 -21.70
N GLU A 195 6.41 29.56 -22.99
CA GLU A 195 6.69 30.77 -23.72
C GLU A 195 5.41 31.56 -24.07
#